data_e58ae197ebfe437f2eb5d47bc5fcf9cf
#
_entry.id   e58ae197ebfe437f2eb5d47bc5fcf9cf
#
_cell.length_a   1.000
_cell.length_b   1.000
_cell.length_c   1.000
_cell.angle_alpha   90.00
_cell.angle_beta   90.00
_cell.angle_gamma   90.00
#
_symmetry.space_group_name_H-M   'P 1'
#
loop_
_entity.id
_entity.type
_entity.pdbx_description
1 polymer ?
#
loop_
_entity_poly.entity_id
_entity_poly.type
_entity_poly.pdbx_seq_one_letter_code
_entity_poly.pdbx_strand_id
1 'polypeptide(L)'
;MHRSPGVFFDHDKGKTHASGKLLFNCRVIPNRGSWLDFEYDVKDFLYFKIDRKKKIFASTLLLALGFTKLEIADEFYESEQFTFDPKTEKWKTKFNPENYKAKNFSEEVTNAKTEEVVIKLGDKINFLNAKKLANDGLKDILVTRESLFGKFLHRDVKINDEAEGTFSIGTELNDAVIQQILDANIHTLQISVTNSINKGPYLLTTILND
;
A
#
# COMPACT_ATOMS: atom_id res chain seq x y z
N MET A 1 0.27 0.22 -41.40
CA MET A 1 -0.51 -0.70 -40.53
C MET A 1 -1.11 0.10 -39.39
N HIS A 2 -2.42 0.35 -39.44
CA HIS A 2 -3.14 1.01 -38.33
C HIS A 2 -3.38 -0.02 -37.23
N ARG A 3 -2.96 0.26 -36.00
CA ARG A 3 -3.38 -0.53 -34.85
C ARG A 3 -4.75 -0.03 -34.39
N SER A 4 -5.64 -0.97 -34.04
CA SER A 4 -6.95 -0.63 -33.48
C SER A 4 -6.79 0.20 -32.20
N PRO A 5 -7.66 1.20 -31.98
CA PRO A 5 -7.72 1.89 -30.70
C PRO A 5 -8.07 0.92 -29.57
N GLY A 6 -7.59 1.18 -28.38
CA GLY A 6 -7.88 0.36 -27.20
C GLY A 6 -6.80 0.40 -26.15
N VAL A 7 -6.98 -0.41 -25.11
CA VAL A 7 -6.04 -0.59 -24.02
C VAL A 7 -5.47 -2.01 -24.10
N PHE A 8 -4.16 -2.13 -24.18
CA PHE A 8 -3.44 -3.39 -24.37
C PHE A 8 -2.53 -3.63 -23.18
N PHE A 9 -2.75 -4.74 -22.48
CA PHE A 9 -1.90 -5.18 -21.39
C PHE A 9 -0.96 -6.26 -21.89
N ASP A 10 0.33 -6.17 -21.57
CA ASP A 10 1.34 -7.13 -21.94
C ASP A 10 2.44 -7.21 -20.86
N HIS A 11 3.39 -8.08 -21.06
CA HIS A 11 4.62 -8.17 -20.27
C HIS A 11 5.80 -8.38 -21.20
N ASP A 12 7.00 -8.00 -20.76
CA ASP A 12 8.20 -8.18 -21.54
C ASP A 12 8.54 -9.66 -21.72
N LYS A 13 8.35 -10.18 -22.95
CA LYS A 13 8.58 -11.58 -23.32
C LYS A 13 10.02 -11.90 -23.68
N GLY A 14 10.87 -10.90 -23.87
CA GLY A 14 12.19 -11.07 -24.49
C GLY A 14 13.39 -10.71 -23.62
N LYS A 15 13.17 -10.05 -22.53
CA LYS A 15 14.22 -9.64 -21.59
C LYS A 15 13.77 -9.91 -20.18
N THR A 16 13.83 -11.16 -19.77
CA THR A 16 13.83 -11.46 -18.34
C THR A 16 14.97 -10.64 -17.74
N HIS A 17 14.63 -9.69 -16.90
CA HIS A 17 15.63 -9.03 -16.07
C HIS A 17 16.45 -10.12 -15.38
N ALA A 18 17.73 -9.87 -15.09
CA ALA A 18 18.61 -10.81 -14.40
C ALA A 18 18.01 -11.36 -13.08
N SER A 19 17.03 -10.67 -12.49
CA SER A 19 16.24 -11.10 -11.31
C SER A 19 15.08 -12.06 -11.64
N GLY A 20 14.82 -12.40 -12.90
CA GLY A 20 13.68 -13.22 -13.32
C GLY A 20 12.31 -12.55 -13.19
N LYS A 21 12.23 -11.26 -12.84
CA LYS A 21 11.00 -10.53 -12.62
C LYS A 21 10.30 -10.19 -13.94
N LEU A 22 8.99 -10.49 -14.01
CA LEU A 22 8.17 -10.08 -15.14
C LEU A 22 7.83 -8.57 -15.01
N LEU A 23 8.14 -7.81 -16.04
CA LEU A 23 7.81 -6.39 -16.13
C LEU A 23 6.53 -6.24 -16.95
N PHE A 24 5.46 -5.83 -16.27
CA PHE A 24 4.17 -5.58 -16.90
C PHE A 24 4.13 -4.19 -17.51
N ASN A 25 3.42 -4.08 -18.63
CA ASN A 25 3.17 -2.82 -19.32
C ASN A 25 1.73 -2.72 -19.81
N CYS A 26 1.29 -1.49 -20.02
CA CYS A 26 -0.02 -1.19 -20.58
C CYS A 26 0.13 -0.09 -21.62
N ARG A 27 -0.49 -0.28 -22.78
CA ARG A 27 -0.52 0.70 -23.86
C ARG A 27 -1.93 1.16 -24.14
N VAL A 28 -2.14 2.46 -24.09
CA VAL A 28 -3.39 3.12 -24.47
C VAL A 28 -3.23 3.73 -25.85
N ILE A 29 -4.00 3.25 -26.80
CA ILE A 29 -4.03 3.74 -28.18
C ILE A 29 -5.36 4.45 -28.41
N PRO A 30 -5.38 5.78 -28.53
CA PRO A 30 -6.61 6.54 -28.81
C PRO A 30 -7.01 6.40 -30.28
N ASN A 31 -8.24 6.78 -30.60
CA ASN A 31 -8.69 6.90 -32.00
C ASN A 31 -7.86 7.93 -32.76
N ARG A 32 -7.47 9.01 -32.09
CA ARG A 32 -6.64 10.08 -32.66
C ARG A 32 -5.78 10.68 -31.54
N GLY A 33 -4.50 10.91 -31.83
CA GLY A 33 -3.55 11.51 -30.93
C GLY A 33 -2.42 10.57 -30.53
N SER A 34 -1.67 10.99 -29.53
CA SER A 34 -0.46 10.29 -29.08
C SER A 34 -0.77 9.02 -28.28
N TRP A 35 0.09 8.05 -28.38
CA TRP A 35 0.02 6.84 -27.59
C TRP A 35 0.54 7.07 -26.19
N LEU A 36 -0.10 6.45 -25.21
CA LEU A 36 0.31 6.49 -23.82
C LEU A 36 0.69 5.08 -23.36
N ASP A 37 1.95 4.91 -23.00
CA ASP A 37 2.48 3.65 -22.49
C ASP A 37 2.75 3.77 -20.99
N PHE A 38 2.23 2.83 -20.19
CA PHE A 38 2.61 2.65 -18.79
C PHE A 38 3.49 1.43 -18.65
N GLU A 39 4.52 1.50 -17.83
CA GLU A 39 5.43 0.38 -17.59
C GLU A 39 5.96 0.37 -16.16
N TYR A 40 6.10 -0.81 -15.59
CA TYR A 40 6.84 -1.00 -14.34
C TYR A 40 8.32 -1.16 -14.62
N ASP A 41 9.14 -0.67 -13.69
CA ASP A 41 10.55 -0.98 -13.69
C ASP A 41 10.88 -2.12 -12.69
N VAL A 42 12.17 -2.47 -12.60
CA VAL A 42 12.67 -3.53 -11.72
C VAL A 42 12.48 -3.19 -10.23
N LYS A 43 12.45 -1.90 -9.91
CA LYS A 43 12.25 -1.37 -8.56
C LYS A 43 10.77 -1.18 -8.20
N ASP A 44 9.87 -1.65 -9.07
CA ASP A 44 8.42 -1.52 -8.90
C ASP A 44 7.85 -0.09 -9.00
N PHE A 45 8.60 0.83 -9.55
CA PHE A 45 8.06 2.14 -9.88
C PHE A 45 7.22 2.10 -11.15
N LEU A 46 6.11 2.80 -11.13
CA LEU A 46 5.24 2.97 -12.30
C LEU A 46 5.62 4.22 -13.07
N TYR A 47 5.91 4.03 -14.35
CA TYR A 47 6.26 5.10 -15.28
C TYR A 47 5.28 5.18 -16.43
N PHE A 48 5.27 6.35 -17.09
CA PHE A 48 4.57 6.53 -18.34
C PHE A 48 5.49 7.14 -19.42
N LYS A 49 5.12 6.92 -20.68
CA LYS A 49 5.75 7.50 -21.86
C LYS A 49 4.66 7.97 -22.82
N ILE A 50 4.87 9.13 -23.45
CA ILE A 50 4.04 9.61 -24.55
C ILE A 50 4.83 9.38 -25.84
N ASP A 51 4.22 8.70 -26.82
CA ASP A 51 4.84 8.36 -28.11
C ASP A 51 6.24 7.74 -27.98
N ARG A 52 6.44 6.89 -26.96
CA ARG A 52 7.72 6.22 -26.67
C ARG A 52 8.89 7.16 -26.38
N LYS A 53 8.59 8.40 -25.97
CA LYS A 53 9.61 9.38 -25.57
C LYS A 53 10.15 9.10 -24.17
N LYS A 54 10.56 10.15 -23.47
CA LYS A 54 11.15 10.07 -22.13
C LYS A 54 10.20 9.38 -21.14
N LYS A 55 10.78 8.54 -20.32
CA LYS A 55 10.15 7.87 -19.19
C LYS A 55 9.99 8.84 -18.02
N ILE A 56 8.79 9.00 -17.51
CA ILE A 56 8.42 9.92 -16.42
C ILE A 56 7.59 9.14 -15.41
N PHE A 57 7.61 9.48 -14.13
CA PHE A 57 6.77 8.84 -13.13
C PHE A 57 5.28 9.01 -13.45
N ALA A 58 4.49 7.96 -13.24
CA ALA A 58 3.06 8.02 -13.51
C ALA A 58 2.33 8.98 -12.56
N SER A 59 2.83 9.17 -11.34
CA SER A 59 2.36 10.18 -10.39
C SER A 59 2.43 11.58 -10.95
N THR A 60 3.51 11.95 -11.65
CA THR A 60 3.64 13.26 -12.34
C THR A 60 2.48 13.51 -13.32
N LEU A 61 2.04 12.48 -14.07
CA LEU A 61 0.88 12.60 -14.95
C LEU A 61 -0.39 12.90 -14.17
N LEU A 62 -0.64 12.17 -13.10
CA LEU A 62 -1.85 12.33 -12.27
C LEU A 62 -1.85 13.71 -11.58
N LEU A 63 -0.71 14.15 -11.07
CA LEU A 63 -0.54 15.50 -10.51
C LEU A 63 -0.79 16.60 -11.56
N ALA A 64 -0.32 16.40 -12.79
CA ALA A 64 -0.57 17.32 -13.90
C ALA A 64 -2.04 17.37 -14.34
N LEU A 65 -2.79 16.31 -14.10
CA LEU A 65 -4.25 16.25 -14.30
C LEU A 65 -5.04 16.91 -13.16
N GLY A 66 -4.36 17.38 -12.11
CA GLY A 66 -4.97 18.11 -10.99
C GLY A 66 -5.23 17.29 -9.74
N PHE A 67 -4.85 16.01 -9.69
CA PHE A 67 -4.94 15.21 -8.48
C PHE A 67 -3.87 15.63 -7.47
N THR A 68 -4.20 15.62 -6.20
CA THR A 68 -3.23 15.69 -5.10
C THR A 68 -2.65 14.30 -4.79
N LYS A 69 -1.50 14.23 -4.12
CA LYS A 69 -0.90 12.96 -3.68
C LYS A 69 -1.87 12.12 -2.84
N LEU A 70 -2.67 12.78 -1.99
CA LEU A 70 -3.68 12.13 -1.16
C LEU A 70 -4.83 11.56 -1.99
N GLU A 71 -5.37 12.34 -2.93
CA GLU A 71 -6.44 11.88 -3.82
C GLU A 71 -5.99 10.68 -4.66
N ILE A 72 -4.73 10.66 -5.10
CA ILE A 72 -4.18 9.50 -5.80
C ILE A 72 -4.13 8.28 -4.85
N ALA A 73 -3.69 8.45 -3.61
CA ALA A 73 -3.66 7.36 -2.66
C ALA A 73 -5.08 6.85 -2.34
N ASP A 74 -6.05 7.74 -2.10
CA ASP A 74 -7.46 7.40 -1.83
C ASP A 74 -8.13 6.68 -3.00
N GLU A 75 -7.81 7.01 -4.26
CA GLU A 75 -8.39 6.37 -5.44
C GLU A 75 -7.90 4.93 -5.65
N PHE A 76 -6.61 4.68 -5.40
CA PHE A 76 -6.00 3.38 -5.69
C PHE A 76 -5.91 2.44 -4.49
N TYR A 77 -5.96 2.96 -3.27
CA TYR A 77 -5.78 2.17 -2.03
C TYR A 77 -6.87 2.47 -1.01
N GLU A 78 -7.34 1.43 -0.37
CA GLU A 78 -8.11 1.57 0.86
C GLU A 78 -7.16 1.91 2.02
N SER A 79 -7.64 2.66 3.00
CA SER A 79 -6.88 2.99 4.19
C SER A 79 -7.46 2.34 5.44
N GLU A 80 -6.59 1.94 6.35
CA GLU A 80 -6.93 1.46 7.69
C GLU A 80 -6.33 2.38 8.74
N GLN A 81 -7.11 2.66 9.77
CA GLN A 81 -6.67 3.47 10.90
C GLN A 81 -6.09 2.56 11.99
N PHE A 82 -4.89 2.90 12.44
CA PHE A 82 -4.23 2.30 13.58
C PHE A 82 -4.06 3.34 14.67
N THR A 83 -4.44 2.99 15.90
CA THR A 83 -4.32 3.88 17.08
C THR A 83 -3.47 3.18 18.12
N PHE A 84 -2.39 3.82 18.54
CA PHE A 84 -1.51 3.33 19.60
C PHE A 84 -2.17 3.45 20.96
N ASP A 85 -2.13 2.38 21.73
CA ASP A 85 -2.56 2.37 23.12
C ASP A 85 -1.33 2.33 24.06
N PRO A 86 -1.04 3.42 24.77
CA PRO A 86 0.14 3.48 25.64
C PRO A 86 0.10 2.50 26.82
N LYS A 87 -1.09 1.98 27.18
CA LYS A 87 -1.22 1.04 28.31
C LYS A 87 -0.80 -0.38 27.94
N THR A 88 -1.15 -0.79 26.72
CA THR A 88 -0.86 -2.15 26.21
C THR A 88 0.37 -2.18 25.32
N GLU A 89 0.92 -1.00 24.94
CA GLU A 89 2.00 -0.84 23.95
C GLU A 89 1.68 -1.49 22.60
N LYS A 90 0.40 -1.63 22.29
CA LYS A 90 -0.11 -2.25 21.06
C LYS A 90 -0.87 -1.25 20.21
N TRP A 91 -1.03 -1.62 18.95
CA TRP A 91 -1.79 -0.83 17.98
C TRP A 91 -3.18 -1.42 17.79
N LYS A 92 -4.19 -0.59 18.01
CA LYS A 92 -5.60 -0.94 17.80
C LYS A 92 -6.01 -0.61 16.37
N THR A 93 -6.65 -1.56 15.69
CA THR A 93 -7.26 -1.36 14.38
C THR A 93 -8.58 -2.12 14.26
N LYS A 94 -9.38 -1.80 13.25
CA LYS A 94 -10.60 -2.54 12.93
C LYS A 94 -10.26 -3.89 12.33
N PHE A 95 -10.99 -4.92 12.75
CA PHE A 95 -10.88 -6.24 12.16
C PHE A 95 -11.64 -6.30 10.84
N ASN A 96 -10.93 -6.44 9.71
CA ASN A 96 -11.52 -6.62 8.40
C ASN A 96 -11.19 -8.01 7.86
N PRO A 97 -12.19 -8.94 7.77
CA PRO A 97 -11.99 -10.30 7.28
C PRO A 97 -11.38 -10.41 5.87
N GLU A 98 -11.62 -9.41 5.03
CA GLU A 98 -11.11 -9.35 3.65
C GLU A 98 -9.58 -9.35 3.57
N ASN A 99 -8.91 -8.80 4.59
CA ASN A 99 -7.46 -8.69 4.65
C ASN A 99 -6.78 -10.01 5.06
N TYR A 100 -7.58 -11.02 5.42
CA TYR A 100 -7.09 -12.30 5.94
C TYR A 100 -7.29 -13.48 4.96
N LYS A 101 -7.16 -13.22 3.66
CA LYS A 101 -7.24 -14.25 2.62
C LYS A 101 -5.96 -15.09 2.62
N ALA A 102 -6.00 -16.28 3.20
CA ALA A 102 -4.91 -17.28 3.18
C ALA A 102 -3.55 -16.78 3.71
N LYS A 103 -3.54 -16.02 4.78
CA LYS A 103 -2.33 -15.49 5.40
C LYS A 103 -1.89 -16.39 6.55
N ASN A 104 -0.60 -16.74 6.57
CA ASN A 104 0.02 -17.30 7.78
C ASN A 104 0.33 -16.13 8.70
N PHE A 105 -0.09 -16.23 9.96
CA PHE A 105 0.23 -15.21 10.95
C PHE A 105 1.60 -15.46 11.54
N SER A 106 2.47 -14.46 11.40
CA SER A 106 3.76 -14.39 12.09
C SER A 106 3.64 -13.84 13.51
N GLU A 107 2.44 -13.44 13.93
CA GLU A 107 2.19 -12.73 15.19
C GLU A 107 0.83 -13.07 15.77
N GLU A 108 0.69 -12.83 17.08
CA GLU A 108 -0.58 -13.01 17.79
C GLU A 108 -1.50 -11.80 17.59
N VAL A 109 -2.77 -12.07 17.34
CA VAL A 109 -3.82 -11.05 17.24
C VAL A 109 -4.71 -11.17 18.46
N THR A 110 -4.86 -10.07 19.18
CA THR A 110 -5.62 -9.99 20.43
C THR A 110 -6.91 -9.20 20.20
N ASN A 111 -8.00 -9.63 20.80
CA ASN A 111 -9.26 -8.87 20.79
C ASN A 111 -9.08 -7.60 21.63
N ALA A 112 -9.39 -6.43 21.08
CA ALA A 112 -9.22 -5.15 21.78
C ALA A 112 -10.17 -4.93 22.98
N LYS A 113 -11.24 -5.74 23.10
CA LYS A 113 -12.20 -5.63 24.20
C LYS A 113 -11.95 -6.62 25.34
N THR A 114 -11.61 -7.88 24.99
CA THR A 114 -11.46 -8.95 25.96
C THR A 114 -10.00 -9.21 26.34
N GLU A 115 -9.07 -8.61 25.60
CA GLU A 115 -7.63 -8.87 25.72
C GLU A 115 -7.23 -10.35 25.52
N GLU A 116 -8.13 -11.15 24.99
CA GLU A 116 -7.86 -12.55 24.68
C GLU A 116 -7.20 -12.71 23.32
N VAL A 117 -6.26 -13.64 23.23
CA VAL A 117 -5.62 -13.97 21.95
C VAL A 117 -6.63 -14.73 21.07
N VAL A 118 -7.01 -14.11 19.96
CA VAL A 118 -7.99 -14.66 19.00
C VAL A 118 -7.31 -15.47 17.91
N ILE A 119 -6.09 -15.08 17.54
CA ILE A 119 -5.28 -15.74 16.53
C ILE A 119 -3.89 -15.94 17.11
N LYS A 120 -3.43 -17.19 17.14
CA LYS A 120 -2.11 -17.54 17.66
C LYS A 120 -1.05 -17.47 16.58
N LEU A 121 0.20 -17.32 17.01
CA LEU A 121 1.36 -17.42 16.16
C LEU A 121 1.34 -18.73 15.35
N GLY A 122 1.49 -18.63 14.03
CA GLY A 122 1.51 -19.79 13.14
C GLY A 122 0.15 -20.31 12.67
N ASP A 123 -0.96 -19.76 13.18
CA ASP A 123 -2.28 -20.12 12.73
C ASP A 123 -2.51 -19.75 11.26
N LYS A 124 -3.11 -20.67 10.51
CA LYS A 124 -3.59 -20.42 9.15
C LYS A 124 -5.04 -19.99 9.19
N ILE A 125 -5.29 -18.72 8.98
CA ILE A 125 -6.65 -18.23 8.86
C ILE A 125 -7.01 -18.09 7.39
N ASN A 126 -8.13 -18.70 7.03
CA ASN A 126 -8.78 -18.46 5.75
C ASN A 126 -9.89 -17.42 5.91
N PHE A 127 -10.38 -16.90 4.80
CA PHE A 127 -11.45 -15.91 4.76
C PHE A 127 -12.73 -16.35 5.50
N LEU A 128 -13.07 -17.65 5.45
CA LEU A 128 -14.26 -18.18 6.11
C LEU A 128 -14.12 -18.11 7.64
N ASN A 129 -12.94 -18.47 8.17
CA ASN A 129 -12.67 -18.39 9.60
C ASN A 129 -12.61 -16.93 10.08
N ALA A 130 -12.00 -16.03 9.30
CA ALA A 130 -12.00 -14.61 9.61
C ALA A 130 -13.42 -14.02 9.62
N LYS A 131 -14.27 -14.43 8.68
CA LYS A 131 -15.67 -14.00 8.62
C LYS A 131 -16.49 -14.53 9.80
N LYS A 132 -16.22 -15.76 10.27
CA LYS A 132 -16.83 -16.28 11.50
C LYS A 132 -16.45 -15.43 12.72
N LEU A 133 -15.16 -15.12 12.91
CA LEU A 133 -14.70 -14.27 14.01
C LEU A 133 -15.37 -12.89 14.00
N ALA A 134 -15.55 -12.30 12.82
CA ALA A 134 -16.27 -11.02 12.70
C ALA A 134 -17.75 -11.15 13.09
N ASN A 135 -18.42 -12.25 12.68
CA ASN A 135 -19.81 -12.52 13.03
C ASN A 135 -19.98 -12.81 14.52
N ASP A 136 -18.98 -13.44 15.16
CA ASP A 136 -18.93 -13.70 16.61
C ASP A 136 -18.65 -12.42 17.43
N GLY A 137 -18.55 -11.26 16.76
CA GLY A 137 -18.48 -9.95 17.40
C GLY A 137 -17.08 -9.34 17.51
N LEU A 138 -16.07 -9.92 16.85
CA LEU A 138 -14.74 -9.33 16.77
C LEU A 138 -14.78 -8.10 15.86
N LYS A 139 -14.71 -6.89 16.45
CA LYS A 139 -14.73 -5.62 15.72
C LYS A 139 -13.37 -4.95 15.65
N ASP A 140 -12.67 -4.95 16.78
CA ASP A 140 -11.37 -4.28 16.94
C ASP A 140 -10.35 -5.28 17.46
N ILE A 141 -9.14 -5.17 16.95
CA ILE A 141 -8.01 -6.03 17.32
C ILE A 141 -6.84 -5.18 17.79
N LEU A 142 -6.01 -5.78 18.62
CA LEU A 142 -4.70 -5.26 19.00
C LEU A 142 -3.63 -6.07 18.28
N VAL A 143 -2.72 -5.38 17.65
CA VAL A 143 -1.58 -5.94 16.94
C VAL A 143 -0.29 -5.35 17.50
N THR A 144 0.80 -6.08 17.36
CA THR A 144 2.12 -5.62 17.82
C THR A 144 2.69 -4.56 16.89
N ARG A 145 3.74 -3.90 17.32
CA ARG A 145 4.45 -2.90 16.53
C ARG A 145 5.04 -3.50 15.25
N GLU A 146 5.54 -4.72 15.35
CA GLU A 146 6.15 -5.46 14.24
C GLU A 146 5.14 -5.74 13.10
N SER A 147 3.86 -5.85 13.43
CA SER A 147 2.78 -6.00 12.43
C SER A 147 2.65 -4.82 11.46
N LEU A 148 3.20 -3.66 11.83
CA LEU A 148 3.18 -2.46 11.01
C LEU A 148 4.39 -2.40 10.06
N PHE A 149 5.44 -3.19 10.30
CA PHE A 149 6.64 -3.16 9.46
C PHE A 149 6.32 -3.58 8.02
N GLY A 150 6.89 -2.85 7.07
CA GLY A 150 6.63 -3.07 5.64
C GLY A 150 5.27 -2.57 5.15
N LYS A 151 4.49 -1.91 6.00
CA LYS A 151 3.28 -1.19 5.59
C LYS A 151 3.61 0.26 5.23
N PHE A 152 2.71 0.92 4.51
CA PHE A 152 2.95 2.23 3.92
C PHE A 152 1.97 3.26 4.46
N LEU A 153 2.48 4.45 4.80
CA LEU A 153 1.64 5.57 5.21
C LEU A 153 0.68 5.97 4.08
N HIS A 154 -0.58 6.16 4.43
CA HIS A 154 -1.63 6.62 3.52
C HIS A 154 -1.78 8.14 3.51
N ARG A 155 -1.31 8.81 4.57
CA ARG A 155 -1.32 10.27 4.72
C ARG A 155 0.02 10.76 5.25
N ASP A 156 0.31 12.03 4.95
CA ASP A 156 1.46 12.70 5.54
C ASP A 156 1.33 12.79 7.06
N VAL A 157 2.42 12.50 7.74
CA VAL A 157 2.54 12.58 9.21
C VAL A 157 3.60 13.62 9.54
N LYS A 158 3.16 14.75 10.11
CA LYS A 158 4.03 15.86 10.52
C LYS A 158 4.51 15.63 11.95
N ILE A 159 5.81 15.46 12.15
CA ILE A 159 6.44 15.30 13.47
C ILE A 159 6.71 16.66 14.11
N ASN A 160 7.10 17.63 13.29
CA ASN A 160 7.37 19.02 13.69
C ASN A 160 6.88 19.98 12.59
N ASP A 161 6.99 21.29 12.84
CA ASP A 161 6.58 22.33 11.90
C ASP A 161 7.59 22.52 10.74
N GLU A 162 8.73 21.83 10.76
CA GLU A 162 9.74 21.90 9.72
C GLU A 162 9.42 20.89 8.60
N ALA A 163 9.73 21.24 7.37
CA ALA A 163 9.47 20.37 6.21
C ALA A 163 10.23 19.03 6.29
N GLU A 164 11.41 19.03 6.90
CA GLU A 164 12.23 17.82 7.12
C GLU A 164 11.64 16.87 8.18
N GLY A 165 10.69 17.33 9.00
CA GLY A 165 9.99 16.55 10.01
C GLY A 165 8.68 15.93 9.52
N THR A 166 8.48 15.74 8.22
CA THR A 166 7.26 15.16 7.67
C THR A 166 7.54 13.83 7.00
N PHE A 167 6.87 12.77 7.46
CA PHE A 167 6.80 11.52 6.72
C PHE A 167 5.69 11.60 5.69
N SER A 168 6.05 11.53 4.42
CA SER A 168 5.11 11.65 3.31
C SER A 168 4.34 10.37 3.03
N ILE A 169 3.24 10.49 2.30
CA ILE A 169 2.48 9.37 1.73
C ILE A 169 3.44 8.41 1.02
N GLY A 170 3.26 7.10 1.26
CA GLY A 170 4.09 6.06 0.69
C GLY A 170 5.37 5.76 1.48
N THR A 171 5.63 6.46 2.60
CA THR A 171 6.73 6.09 3.50
C THR A 171 6.48 4.70 4.09
N GLU A 172 7.46 3.81 3.95
CA GLU A 172 7.43 2.48 4.54
C GLU A 172 7.70 2.55 6.04
N LEU A 173 6.84 1.90 6.81
CA LEU A 173 6.96 1.83 8.26
C LEU A 173 8.01 0.81 8.67
N ASN A 174 8.97 1.27 9.45
CA ASN A 174 9.95 0.46 10.15
C ASN A 174 10.06 0.93 11.60
N ASP A 175 10.88 0.26 12.39
CA ASP A 175 11.03 0.56 13.81
C ASP A 175 11.44 2.02 14.06
N ALA A 176 12.38 2.55 13.31
CA ALA A 176 12.87 3.92 13.47
C ALA A 176 11.80 4.98 13.15
N VAL A 177 11.03 4.78 12.05
CA VAL A 177 9.93 5.68 11.66
C VAL A 177 8.83 5.68 12.71
N ILE A 178 8.41 4.49 13.17
CA ILE A 178 7.36 4.37 14.19
C ILE A 178 7.81 5.02 15.51
N GLN A 179 9.08 4.85 15.90
CA GLN A 179 9.60 5.47 17.13
C GLN A 179 9.55 6.99 17.04
N GLN A 180 10.01 7.59 15.93
CA GLN A 180 9.97 9.04 15.75
C GLN A 180 8.54 9.59 15.77
N ILE A 181 7.58 8.85 15.22
CA ILE A 181 6.15 9.23 15.24
C ILE A 181 5.62 9.21 16.68
N LEU A 182 5.95 8.17 17.45
CA LEU A 182 5.52 8.08 18.86
C LEU A 182 6.19 9.13 19.74
N ASP A 183 7.46 9.43 19.52
CA ASP A 183 8.20 10.49 20.25
C ASP A 183 7.59 11.88 20.01
N ALA A 184 6.96 12.07 18.84
CA ALA A 184 6.18 13.27 18.52
C ALA A 184 4.74 13.26 19.11
N ASN A 185 4.40 12.29 19.98
CA ASN A 185 3.07 12.10 20.55
C ASN A 185 1.95 11.88 19.53
N ILE A 186 2.28 11.34 18.36
CA ILE A 186 1.29 10.99 17.34
C ILE A 186 0.90 9.52 17.52
N HIS A 187 -0.33 9.31 17.98
CA HIS A 187 -0.83 7.98 18.33
C HIS A 187 -1.80 7.40 17.31
N THR A 188 -2.07 8.11 16.22
CA THR A 188 -3.00 7.64 15.17
C THR A 188 -2.36 7.72 13.81
N LEU A 189 -2.35 6.60 13.09
CA LEU A 189 -1.82 6.48 11.74
C LEU A 189 -2.91 5.99 10.78
N GLN A 190 -2.87 6.49 9.56
CA GLN A 190 -3.59 5.88 8.43
C GLN A 190 -2.60 5.16 7.55
N ILE A 191 -2.88 3.89 7.29
CA ILE A 191 -2.00 2.96 6.59
C ILE A 191 -2.73 2.42 5.37
N SER A 192 -2.06 2.42 4.22
CA SER A 192 -2.61 1.88 2.98
C SER A 192 -2.71 0.35 3.04
N VAL A 193 -3.85 -0.18 2.63
CA VAL A 193 -4.05 -1.62 2.50
C VAL A 193 -3.37 -2.11 1.23
N THR A 194 -2.29 -2.83 1.39
CA THR A 194 -1.54 -3.47 0.28
C THR A 194 -1.54 -4.98 0.43
N ASN A 195 -1.41 -5.69 -0.67
CA ASN A 195 -1.27 -7.14 -0.68
C ASN A 195 -0.20 -7.57 -1.71
N SER A 196 0.24 -8.82 -1.61
CA SER A 196 1.26 -9.39 -2.50
C SER A 196 0.72 -9.91 -3.84
N ILE A 197 -0.59 -9.84 -4.08
CA ILE A 197 -1.24 -10.45 -5.24
C ILE A 197 -1.48 -9.42 -6.35
N ASN A 198 -2.22 -8.37 -6.05
CA ASN A 198 -2.68 -7.39 -7.05
C ASN A 198 -2.67 -5.92 -6.59
N LYS A 199 -2.55 -5.67 -5.30
CA LYS A 199 -2.48 -4.31 -4.72
C LYS A 199 -1.13 -4.08 -4.02
N GLY A 200 -0.03 -4.19 -4.76
CA GLY A 200 1.29 -3.87 -4.24
C GLY A 200 1.48 -2.36 -4.03
N PRO A 201 2.52 -1.94 -3.32
CA PRO A 201 2.76 -0.53 -2.98
C PRO A 201 3.29 0.32 -4.14
N TYR A 202 3.16 -0.16 -5.36
CA TYR A 202 3.81 0.39 -6.57
C TYR A 202 3.59 1.89 -6.77
N LEU A 203 2.35 2.34 -6.67
CA LEU A 203 2.04 3.75 -6.87
C LEU A 203 2.41 4.59 -5.65
N LEU A 204 2.31 4.05 -4.43
CA LEU A 204 2.74 4.74 -3.21
C LEU A 204 4.24 5.02 -3.23
N THR A 205 5.04 4.01 -3.59
CA THR A 205 6.50 4.18 -3.74
C THR A 205 6.85 5.12 -4.89
N THR A 206 6.05 5.12 -5.96
CA THR A 206 6.20 6.06 -7.08
C THR A 206 5.92 7.51 -6.64
N ILE A 207 4.83 7.75 -5.89
CA ILE A 207 4.47 9.09 -5.35
C ILE A 207 5.55 9.62 -4.40
N LEU A 208 6.15 8.74 -3.59
CA LEU A 208 7.19 9.11 -2.63
C LEU A 208 8.48 9.56 -3.34
N ASN A 209 8.78 9.00 -4.50
CA ASN A 209 10.04 9.22 -5.23
C ASN A 209 9.90 10.23 -6.40
N ASP A 210 8.70 10.78 -6.61
CA ASP A 210 8.39 11.81 -7.60
C ASP A 210 8.69 13.25 -6.99
#